data_0a28e674afea08b509b31dcace96f121
#
_entry.id   0a28e674afea08b509b31dcace96f121
#
_cell.length_a   1.000
_cell.length_b   1.000
_cell.length_c   1.000
_cell.angle_alpha   90.00
_cell.angle_beta   90.00
_cell.angle_gamma   90.00
#
_symmetry.space_group_name_H-M   'P 1'
#
loop_
_entity.id
_entity.type
_entity.pdbx_description
1 polymer ?
#
loop_
_entity_poly.entity_id
_entity_poly.type
_entity_poly.pdbx_seq_one_letter_code
_entity_poly.pdbx_strand_id
1 'polypeptide(L)'
;MRSKPIDAPGTPGAPVSAGLKACIPVMIGYFPVAVAFGIAGLAAGLQPLQVILISVFVYAGASQFLLLASIKAGTPWLWVVALCSLLNARHLLYGPLLARFLPESLRERLRIAFLLTDEVFATAFHRMGAVEPASRGRWITALGLGAWATWIAGTAVGVYAGEGLERHYPVLSQVMRFALPALFLALVCQSMQPGMRRPVLAALAVGGALAAAGQTTLAILAGAAAGCLCHRPERRA
;
A
#
# COMPACT_ATOMS: atom_id res chain seq x y z
N MET A 1 -12.63 -18.44 -23.40
CA MET A 1 -11.19 -18.39 -23.71
C MET A 1 -10.43 -18.92 -22.49
N ARG A 2 -9.87 -20.15 -22.53
CA ARG A 2 -9.02 -20.68 -21.46
C ARG A 2 -7.67 -19.99 -21.56
N SER A 3 -7.34 -19.15 -20.57
CA SER A 3 -6.00 -18.58 -20.44
C SER A 3 -4.97 -19.71 -20.32
N LYS A 4 -3.96 -19.67 -21.19
CA LYS A 4 -2.82 -20.58 -21.15
C LYS A 4 -2.19 -20.57 -19.74
N PRO A 5 -1.82 -21.72 -19.14
CA PRO A 5 -1.10 -21.74 -17.87
C PRO A 5 0.19 -20.93 -18.02
N ILE A 6 0.45 -20.06 -17.05
CA ILE A 6 1.56 -19.08 -17.11
C ILE A 6 2.94 -19.74 -16.94
N ASP A 7 2.99 -21.00 -16.49
CA ASP A 7 4.26 -21.69 -16.27
C ASP A 7 4.18 -23.15 -16.73
N ALA A 8 5.16 -23.56 -17.55
CA ALA A 8 5.39 -24.98 -17.81
C ALA A 8 5.88 -25.65 -16.52
N PRO A 9 5.32 -26.83 -16.14
CA PRO A 9 5.77 -27.54 -14.96
C PRO A 9 7.21 -28.03 -15.18
N GLY A 10 8.16 -27.62 -14.31
CA GLY A 10 9.43 -28.30 -14.25
C GLY A 10 10.70 -27.51 -13.93
N THR A 11 10.74 -26.17 -13.98
CA THR A 11 11.96 -25.43 -13.60
C THR A 11 11.86 -24.88 -12.18
N PRO A 12 12.82 -25.19 -11.27
CA PRO A 12 12.77 -24.78 -9.87
C PRO A 12 12.65 -23.26 -9.63
N GLY A 13 13.05 -22.43 -10.59
CA GLY A 13 12.98 -20.96 -10.53
C GLY A 13 11.73 -20.33 -11.16
N ALA A 14 10.93 -21.08 -11.91
CA ALA A 14 9.79 -20.56 -12.67
C ALA A 14 8.76 -19.79 -11.80
N PRO A 15 8.33 -20.28 -10.61
CA PRO A 15 7.37 -19.55 -9.79
C PRO A 15 7.92 -18.28 -9.18
N VAL A 16 9.22 -18.21 -8.87
CA VAL A 16 9.88 -17.01 -8.34
C VAL A 16 9.99 -15.94 -9.42
N SER A 17 10.48 -16.31 -10.61
CA SER A 17 10.59 -15.37 -11.74
C SER A 17 9.21 -14.86 -12.19
N ALA A 18 8.19 -15.71 -12.19
CA ALA A 18 6.82 -15.34 -12.51
C ALA A 18 6.22 -14.38 -11.45
N GLY A 19 6.50 -14.59 -10.16
CA GLY A 19 6.12 -13.69 -9.07
C GLY A 19 6.78 -12.32 -9.20
N LEU A 20 8.10 -12.27 -9.49
CA LEU A 20 8.83 -11.03 -9.74
C LEU A 20 8.32 -10.29 -10.98
N LYS A 21 8.04 -10.99 -12.07
CA LYS A 21 7.42 -10.38 -13.26
C LYS A 21 6.05 -9.80 -12.96
N ALA A 22 5.24 -10.48 -12.13
CA ALA A 22 3.96 -9.96 -11.70
C ALA A 22 4.08 -8.73 -10.80
N CYS A 23 5.23 -8.56 -10.11
CA CYS A 23 5.53 -7.42 -9.26
C CYS A 23 5.90 -6.14 -10.05
N ILE A 24 6.33 -6.23 -11.30
CA ILE A 24 6.84 -5.09 -12.07
C ILE A 24 5.91 -3.87 -12.03
N PRO A 25 4.59 -3.96 -12.26
CA PRO A 25 3.69 -2.81 -12.17
C PRO A 25 3.66 -2.20 -10.75
N VAL A 26 3.73 -3.04 -9.72
CA VAL A 26 3.77 -2.59 -8.32
C VAL A 26 5.08 -1.86 -8.04
N MET A 27 6.22 -2.40 -8.51
CA MET A 27 7.53 -1.78 -8.35
C MET A 27 7.60 -0.39 -9.00
N ILE A 28 7.05 -0.25 -10.21
CA ILE A 28 6.99 1.03 -10.93
C ILE A 28 6.19 2.06 -10.13
N GLY A 29 5.06 1.67 -9.54
CA GLY A 29 4.24 2.55 -8.71
C GLY A 29 4.89 2.88 -7.37
N TYR A 30 5.52 1.90 -6.74
CA TYR A 30 6.10 2.04 -5.40
C TYR A 30 7.35 2.89 -5.35
N PHE A 31 8.24 2.74 -6.32
CA PHE A 31 9.54 3.38 -6.29
C PHE A 31 9.45 4.90 -6.09
N PRO A 32 8.70 5.67 -6.90
CA PRO A 32 8.59 7.13 -6.72
C PRO A 32 7.93 7.53 -5.39
N VAL A 33 6.94 6.75 -4.92
CA VAL A 33 6.29 7.01 -3.62
C VAL A 33 7.27 6.78 -2.47
N ALA A 34 8.06 5.73 -2.55
CA ALA A 34 9.09 5.43 -1.55
C ALA A 34 10.22 6.47 -1.52
N VAL A 35 10.63 6.98 -2.69
CA VAL A 35 11.57 8.12 -2.78
C VAL A 35 10.98 9.34 -2.09
N ALA A 36 9.71 9.67 -2.37
CA ALA A 36 9.02 10.78 -1.71
C ALA A 36 8.92 10.58 -0.18
N PHE A 37 8.71 9.35 0.29
CA PHE A 37 8.73 9.04 1.72
C PHE A 37 10.11 9.28 2.34
N GLY A 38 11.18 8.86 1.67
CA GLY A 38 12.56 9.10 2.12
C GLY A 38 12.86 10.58 2.32
N ILE A 39 12.52 11.41 1.32
CA ILE A 39 12.67 12.87 1.38
C ILE A 39 11.82 13.46 2.51
N ALA A 40 10.55 13.07 2.59
CA ALA A 40 9.61 13.58 3.60
C ALA A 40 10.04 13.20 5.03
N GLY A 41 10.64 12.03 5.21
CA GLY A 41 11.16 11.56 6.50
C GLY A 41 12.27 12.46 7.03
N LEU A 42 13.25 12.81 6.19
CA LEU A 42 14.30 13.77 6.55
C LEU A 42 13.71 15.16 6.83
N ALA A 43 12.78 15.61 5.99
CA ALA A 43 12.08 16.90 6.20
C ALA A 43 11.20 16.92 7.46
N ALA A 44 10.87 15.76 8.04
CA ALA A 44 10.19 15.63 9.33
C ALA A 44 11.16 15.61 10.53
N GLY A 45 12.48 15.71 10.29
CA GLY A 45 13.51 15.71 11.32
C GLY A 45 14.00 14.33 11.73
N LEU A 46 13.61 13.27 11.01
CA LEU A 46 14.11 11.92 11.26
C LEU A 46 15.52 11.73 10.70
N GLN A 47 16.32 10.91 11.37
CA GLN A 47 17.64 10.53 10.86
C GLN A 47 17.54 9.52 9.70
N PRO A 48 18.50 9.47 8.76
CA PRO A 48 18.52 8.56 7.63
C PRO A 48 18.20 7.11 7.99
N LEU A 49 18.85 6.58 9.02
CA LEU A 49 18.64 5.22 9.48
C LEU A 49 17.21 4.98 9.99
N GLN A 50 16.64 5.95 10.70
CA GLN A 50 15.26 5.83 11.22
C GLN A 50 14.26 5.72 10.06
N VAL A 51 14.41 6.54 9.02
CA VAL A 51 13.53 6.52 7.85
C VAL A 51 13.62 5.16 7.13
N ILE A 52 14.83 4.63 6.96
CA ILE A 52 15.04 3.31 6.34
C ILE A 52 14.45 2.20 7.21
N LEU A 53 14.68 2.21 8.53
CA LEU A 53 14.13 1.20 9.44
C LEU A 53 12.59 1.22 9.47
N ILE A 54 11.98 2.39 9.38
CA ILE A 54 10.53 2.50 9.21
C ILE A 54 10.08 1.77 7.93
N SER A 55 10.79 1.93 6.82
CA SER A 55 10.46 1.22 5.57
C SER A 55 10.69 -0.29 5.64
N VAL A 56 11.65 -0.74 6.44
CA VAL A 56 11.93 -2.16 6.65
C VAL A 56 10.84 -2.83 7.51
N PHE A 57 10.46 -2.20 8.63
CA PHE A 57 9.62 -2.81 9.65
C PHE A 57 8.16 -2.37 9.62
N VAL A 58 7.87 -1.15 9.15
CA VAL A 58 6.52 -0.60 8.99
C VAL A 58 6.20 -0.50 7.50
N TYR A 59 6.07 -1.65 6.87
CA TYR A 59 5.81 -1.76 5.44
C TYR A 59 4.33 -1.46 5.11
N ALA A 60 3.91 -0.22 5.34
CA ALA A 60 2.54 0.28 5.13
C ALA A 60 2.60 1.77 4.74
N GLY A 61 2.74 2.05 3.46
CA GLY A 61 3.00 3.40 2.93
C GLY A 61 2.09 4.48 3.50
N ALA A 62 0.77 4.28 3.49
CA ALA A 62 -0.19 5.24 4.04
C ALA A 62 0.06 5.52 5.53
N SER A 63 0.35 4.49 6.33
CA SER A 63 0.66 4.64 7.76
C SER A 63 2.00 5.35 7.98
N GLN A 64 2.97 5.13 7.11
CA GLN A 64 4.27 5.82 7.18
C GLN A 64 4.11 7.32 6.96
N PHE A 65 3.35 7.76 5.95
CA PHE A 65 3.08 9.19 5.73
C PHE A 65 2.21 9.80 6.84
N LEU A 66 1.24 9.04 7.36
CA LEU A 66 0.47 9.47 8.53
C LEU A 66 1.35 9.64 9.76
N LEU A 67 2.31 8.74 9.98
CA LEU A 67 3.31 8.84 11.04
C LEU A 67 4.12 10.13 10.90
N LEU A 68 4.64 10.45 9.71
CA LEU A 68 5.40 11.68 9.47
C LEU A 68 4.55 12.94 9.71
N ALA A 69 3.31 12.96 9.25
CA ALA A 69 2.37 14.06 9.49
C ALA A 69 2.09 14.22 10.97
N SER A 70 1.92 13.13 11.71
CA SER A 70 1.68 13.12 13.14
C SER A 70 2.87 13.62 13.96
N ILE A 71 4.10 13.24 13.57
CA ILE A 71 5.33 13.75 14.17
C ILE A 71 5.40 15.29 14.03
N LYS A 72 5.17 15.80 12.81
CA LYS A 72 5.16 17.25 12.57
C LYS A 72 4.08 17.99 13.33
N ALA A 73 2.92 17.38 13.55
CA ALA A 73 1.81 17.94 14.29
C ALA A 73 1.94 17.81 15.82
N GLY A 74 2.99 17.12 16.32
CA GLY A 74 3.14 16.84 17.76
C GLY A 74 2.03 15.96 18.33
N THR A 75 1.42 15.10 17.51
CA THR A 75 0.30 14.25 17.91
C THR A 75 0.76 13.21 18.93
N PRO A 76 0.04 13.03 20.08
CA PRO A 76 0.38 12.02 21.05
C PRO A 76 0.44 10.61 20.43
N TRP A 77 1.46 9.84 20.77
CA TRP A 77 1.77 8.56 20.16
C TRP A 77 0.62 7.54 20.18
N LEU A 78 -0.21 7.55 21.23
CA LEU A 78 -1.40 6.68 21.31
C LEU A 78 -2.39 6.92 20.17
N TRP A 79 -2.61 8.19 19.81
CA TRP A 79 -3.46 8.54 18.67
C TRP A 79 -2.82 8.12 17.35
N VAL A 80 -1.51 8.25 17.21
CA VAL A 80 -0.81 7.80 16.01
C VAL A 80 -0.98 6.29 15.82
N VAL A 81 -0.78 5.51 16.90
CA VAL A 81 -0.98 4.05 16.88
C VAL A 81 -2.43 3.71 16.53
N ALA A 82 -3.41 4.36 17.16
CA ALA A 82 -4.82 4.10 16.90
C ALA A 82 -5.20 4.40 15.43
N LEU A 83 -4.76 5.54 14.90
CA LEU A 83 -5.02 5.93 13.52
C LEU A 83 -4.35 5.00 12.51
N CYS A 84 -3.08 4.64 12.73
CA CYS A 84 -2.37 3.67 11.88
C CYS A 84 -3.03 2.28 11.94
N SER A 85 -3.47 1.84 13.11
CA SER A 85 -4.18 0.57 13.28
C SER A 85 -5.52 0.56 12.53
N LEU A 86 -6.29 1.64 12.64
CA LEU A 86 -7.55 1.80 11.92
C LEU A 86 -7.32 1.80 10.40
N LEU A 87 -6.30 2.52 9.92
CA LEU A 87 -5.95 2.58 8.51
C LEU A 87 -5.56 1.20 7.97
N ASN A 88 -4.89 0.39 8.78
CA ASN A 88 -4.45 -0.96 8.42
C ASN A 88 -5.51 -2.05 8.72
N ALA A 89 -6.65 -1.73 9.33
CA ALA A 89 -7.69 -2.71 9.66
C ALA A 89 -8.18 -3.52 8.44
N ARG A 90 -8.09 -2.95 7.23
CA ARG A 90 -8.38 -3.66 5.97
C ARG A 90 -7.57 -4.96 5.79
N HIS A 91 -6.35 -5.05 6.36
CA HIS A 91 -5.53 -6.26 6.27
C HIS A 91 -6.18 -7.47 6.98
N LEU A 92 -7.07 -7.24 7.94
CA LEU A 92 -7.88 -8.30 8.57
C LEU A 92 -8.79 -9.02 7.56
N LEU A 93 -9.14 -8.36 6.46
CA LEU A 93 -9.96 -8.94 5.40
C LEU A 93 -9.10 -9.71 4.36
N TYR A 94 -7.85 -9.30 4.16
CA TYR A 94 -6.99 -9.89 3.13
C TYR A 94 -6.63 -11.35 3.43
N GLY A 95 -6.35 -11.66 4.69
CA GLY A 95 -6.02 -13.01 5.13
C GLY A 95 -7.12 -14.04 4.78
N PRO A 96 -8.36 -13.87 5.25
CA PRO A 96 -9.47 -14.75 4.92
C PRO A 96 -9.74 -14.88 3.41
N LEU A 97 -9.65 -13.78 2.66
CA LEU A 97 -9.90 -13.78 1.22
C LEU A 97 -8.84 -14.57 0.43
N LEU A 98 -7.58 -14.57 0.91
CA LEU A 98 -6.49 -15.35 0.30
C LEU A 98 -6.32 -16.72 0.93
N ALA A 99 -6.94 -17.03 2.07
CA ALA A 99 -6.69 -18.24 2.85
C ALA A 99 -6.75 -19.54 2.04
N ARG A 100 -7.70 -19.63 1.09
CA ARG A 100 -7.86 -20.79 0.20
C ARG A 100 -6.69 -21.03 -0.76
N PHE A 101 -5.83 -20.05 -0.95
CA PHE A 101 -4.69 -20.11 -1.84
C PHE A 101 -3.35 -20.23 -1.09
N LEU A 102 -3.36 -19.96 0.22
CA LEU A 102 -2.16 -19.92 1.02
C LEU A 102 -1.72 -21.32 1.48
N PRO A 103 -0.41 -21.53 1.66
CA PRO A 103 0.11 -22.76 2.23
C PRO A 103 -0.39 -22.98 3.65
N GLU A 104 -0.38 -24.23 4.14
CA GLU A 104 -0.83 -24.56 5.50
C GLU A 104 0.17 -24.14 6.58
N SER A 105 1.44 -24.01 6.23
CA SER A 105 2.51 -23.65 7.16
C SER A 105 2.31 -22.25 7.76
N LEU A 106 2.23 -22.15 9.10
CA LEU A 106 2.08 -20.88 9.81
C LEU A 106 3.24 -19.91 9.50
N ARG A 107 4.48 -20.42 9.40
CA ARG A 107 5.66 -19.59 9.08
C ARG A 107 5.51 -18.91 7.70
N GLU A 108 5.03 -19.65 6.72
CA GLU A 108 4.81 -19.11 5.38
C GLU A 108 3.67 -18.10 5.37
N ARG A 109 2.58 -18.38 6.09
CA ARG A 109 1.45 -17.45 6.23
C ARG A 109 1.89 -16.14 6.90
N LEU A 110 2.67 -16.19 7.97
CA LEU A 110 3.19 -14.99 8.66
C LEU A 110 4.12 -14.18 7.74
N ARG A 111 5.02 -14.85 7.01
CA ARG A 111 5.88 -14.18 6.02
C ARG A 111 5.06 -13.50 4.93
N ILE A 112 4.07 -14.19 4.38
CA ILE A 112 3.18 -13.63 3.36
C ILE A 112 2.37 -12.47 3.94
N ALA A 113 1.84 -12.59 5.16
CA ALA A 113 1.08 -11.54 5.81
C ALA A 113 1.91 -10.26 6.01
N PHE A 114 3.18 -10.38 6.39
CA PHE A 114 4.10 -9.23 6.49
C PHE A 114 4.33 -8.55 5.13
N LEU A 115 4.40 -9.32 4.05
CA LEU A 115 4.65 -8.82 2.71
C LEU A 115 3.38 -8.33 1.99
N LEU A 116 2.22 -8.45 2.63
CA LEU A 116 0.93 -8.17 2.01
C LEU A 116 0.60 -6.68 2.14
N THR A 117 0.53 -6.01 1.00
CA THR A 117 0.00 -4.65 0.84
C THR A 117 -1.23 -4.69 -0.06
N ASP A 118 -1.88 -3.56 -0.27
CA ASP A 118 -3.08 -3.46 -1.13
C ASP A 118 -2.81 -3.96 -2.54
N GLU A 119 -1.69 -3.55 -3.13
CA GLU A 119 -1.31 -3.88 -4.51
C GLU A 119 -0.84 -5.33 -4.62
N VAL A 120 -0.09 -5.82 -3.62
CA VAL A 120 0.31 -7.25 -3.54
C VAL A 120 -0.93 -8.11 -3.38
N PHE A 121 -1.87 -7.73 -2.50
CA PHE A 121 -3.16 -8.40 -2.34
C PHE A 121 -3.95 -8.41 -3.64
N ALA A 122 -4.15 -7.26 -4.28
CA ALA A 122 -4.91 -7.16 -5.52
C ALA A 122 -4.29 -8.02 -6.63
N THR A 123 -2.97 -7.95 -6.80
CA THR A 123 -2.24 -8.76 -7.79
C THR A 123 -2.38 -10.26 -7.50
N ALA A 124 -2.21 -10.67 -6.22
CA ALA A 124 -2.35 -12.05 -5.81
C ALA A 124 -3.78 -12.55 -6.00
N PHE A 125 -4.78 -11.81 -5.55
CA PHE A 125 -6.18 -12.19 -5.65
C PHE A 125 -6.63 -12.46 -7.09
N HIS A 126 -6.15 -11.64 -8.04
CA HIS A 126 -6.49 -11.81 -9.46
C HIS A 126 -5.70 -12.91 -10.17
N ARG A 127 -4.47 -13.22 -9.74
CA ARG A 127 -3.56 -14.12 -10.47
C ARG A 127 -3.37 -15.49 -9.85
N MET A 128 -3.53 -15.64 -8.51
CA MET A 128 -3.24 -16.91 -7.82
C MET A 128 -4.10 -18.08 -8.27
N GLY A 129 -5.30 -17.84 -8.80
CA GLY A 129 -6.14 -18.89 -9.35
C GLY A 129 -5.52 -19.62 -10.55
N ALA A 130 -4.67 -18.91 -11.32
CA ALA A 130 -3.95 -19.46 -12.49
C ALA A 130 -2.58 -20.05 -12.12
N VAL A 131 -2.09 -19.84 -10.89
CA VAL A 131 -0.82 -20.39 -10.40
C VAL A 131 -1.03 -21.79 -9.85
N GLU A 132 -0.14 -22.72 -10.23
CA GLU A 132 -0.16 -24.10 -9.72
C GLU A 132 -0.14 -24.11 -8.17
N PRO A 133 -1.01 -24.89 -7.51
CA PRO A 133 -1.15 -24.90 -6.05
C PRO A 133 0.17 -25.06 -5.29
N ALA A 134 1.04 -25.98 -5.70
CA ALA A 134 2.34 -26.23 -5.10
C ALA A 134 3.34 -25.07 -5.23
N SER A 135 3.09 -24.15 -6.16
CA SER A 135 3.96 -23.01 -6.48
C SER A 135 3.48 -21.69 -5.88
N ARG A 136 2.24 -21.61 -5.37
CA ARG A 136 1.61 -20.37 -4.89
C ARG A 136 2.39 -19.68 -3.78
N GLY A 137 2.86 -20.42 -2.79
CA GLY A 137 3.64 -19.88 -1.68
C GLY A 137 4.93 -19.19 -2.15
N ARG A 138 5.66 -19.81 -3.08
CA ARG A 138 6.89 -19.22 -3.65
C ARG A 138 6.58 -18.02 -4.54
N TRP A 139 5.53 -18.12 -5.34
CA TRP A 139 5.11 -17.05 -6.23
C TRP A 139 4.71 -15.77 -5.49
N ILE A 140 3.81 -15.87 -4.48
CA ILE A 140 3.36 -14.70 -3.70
C ILE A 140 4.48 -14.13 -2.82
N THR A 141 5.36 -14.98 -2.30
CA THR A 141 6.54 -14.51 -1.56
C THR A 141 7.48 -13.70 -2.47
N ALA A 142 7.73 -14.16 -3.69
CA ALA A 142 8.56 -13.42 -4.65
C ALA A 142 7.92 -12.08 -5.06
N LEU A 143 6.60 -12.07 -5.31
CA LEU A 143 5.82 -10.86 -5.56
C LEU A 143 5.99 -9.85 -4.40
N GLY A 144 5.73 -10.29 -3.17
CA GLY A 144 5.81 -9.43 -1.98
C GLY A 144 7.23 -8.96 -1.65
N LEU A 145 8.24 -9.84 -1.78
CA LEU A 145 9.64 -9.46 -1.57
C LEU A 145 10.13 -8.45 -2.61
N GLY A 146 9.71 -8.59 -3.87
CA GLY A 146 10.02 -7.62 -4.92
C GLY A 146 9.46 -6.24 -4.59
N ALA A 147 8.21 -6.17 -4.16
CA ALA A 147 7.56 -4.94 -3.76
C ALA A 147 8.22 -4.31 -2.52
N TRP A 148 8.49 -5.10 -1.49
CA TRP A 148 9.16 -4.66 -0.25
C TRP A 148 10.58 -4.15 -0.50
N ALA A 149 11.38 -4.90 -1.27
CA ALA A 149 12.73 -4.47 -1.64
C ALA A 149 12.73 -3.17 -2.45
N THR A 150 11.78 -3.01 -3.37
CA THR A 150 11.61 -1.76 -4.13
C THR A 150 11.26 -0.59 -3.23
N TRP A 151 10.40 -0.80 -2.22
CA TRP A 151 10.04 0.23 -1.26
C TRP A 151 11.25 0.69 -0.45
N ILE A 152 12.05 -0.25 0.07
CA ILE A 152 13.28 0.08 0.81
C ILE A 152 14.29 0.79 -0.09
N ALA A 153 14.51 0.28 -1.31
CA ALA A 153 15.44 0.89 -2.26
C ALA A 153 15.03 2.32 -2.62
N GLY A 154 13.75 2.55 -2.91
CA GLY A 154 13.22 3.90 -3.16
C GLY A 154 13.39 4.83 -1.96
N THR A 155 13.08 4.34 -0.75
CA THR A 155 13.32 5.11 0.49
C THR A 155 14.79 5.49 0.65
N ALA A 156 15.71 4.55 0.43
CA ALA A 156 17.14 4.81 0.51
C ALA A 156 17.59 5.86 -0.53
N VAL A 157 17.08 5.77 -1.76
CA VAL A 157 17.33 6.81 -2.78
C VAL A 157 16.82 8.17 -2.32
N GLY A 158 15.60 8.24 -1.76
CA GLY A 158 15.03 9.47 -1.22
C GLY A 158 15.85 10.07 -0.08
N VAL A 159 16.36 9.22 0.81
CA VAL A 159 17.20 9.62 1.94
C VAL A 159 18.55 10.15 1.49
N TYR A 160 19.25 9.47 0.59
CA TYR A 160 20.64 9.80 0.25
C TYR A 160 20.79 10.68 -0.97
N ALA A 161 19.84 10.66 -1.90
CA ALA A 161 19.89 11.44 -3.13
C ALA A 161 18.83 12.55 -3.19
N GLY A 162 17.95 12.66 -2.18
CA GLY A 162 16.81 13.56 -2.18
C GLY A 162 17.18 15.03 -2.31
N GLU A 163 18.21 15.49 -1.58
CA GLU A 163 18.68 16.88 -1.68
C GLU A 163 19.21 17.22 -3.07
N GLY A 164 20.01 16.30 -3.66
CA GLY A 164 20.49 16.45 -5.03
C GLY A 164 19.35 16.47 -6.04
N LEU A 165 18.35 15.62 -5.83
CA LEU A 165 17.18 15.53 -6.69
C LEU A 165 16.35 16.81 -6.60
N GLU A 166 16.11 17.35 -5.41
CA GLU A 166 15.39 18.62 -5.22
C GLU A 166 16.13 19.81 -5.84
N ARG A 167 17.44 19.83 -5.74
CA ARG A 167 18.29 20.91 -6.27
C ARG A 167 18.38 20.91 -7.79
N HIS A 168 18.56 19.74 -8.41
CA HIS A 168 18.79 19.64 -9.84
C HIS A 168 17.50 19.39 -10.64
N TYR A 169 16.50 18.79 -10.03
CA TYR A 169 15.24 18.39 -10.68
C TYR A 169 14.01 18.77 -9.83
N PRO A 170 13.76 20.06 -9.56
CA PRO A 170 12.69 20.49 -8.65
C PRO A 170 11.29 20.05 -9.11
N VAL A 171 11.06 20.00 -10.42
CA VAL A 171 9.78 19.52 -10.98
C VAL A 171 9.57 18.03 -10.68
N LEU A 172 10.61 17.21 -10.83
CA LEU A 172 10.55 15.78 -10.54
C LEU A 172 10.27 15.54 -9.05
N SER A 173 10.91 16.31 -8.17
CA SER A 173 10.65 16.24 -6.73
C SER A 173 9.20 16.60 -6.38
N GLN A 174 8.63 17.63 -7.00
CA GLN A 174 7.22 17.99 -6.83
C GLN A 174 6.28 16.87 -7.32
N VAL A 175 6.56 16.29 -8.48
CA VAL A 175 5.78 15.16 -9.01
C VAL A 175 5.82 13.96 -8.06
N MET A 176 6.99 13.63 -7.50
CA MET A 176 7.11 12.53 -6.52
C MET A 176 6.35 12.79 -5.22
N ARG A 177 6.29 14.04 -4.73
CA ARG A 177 5.46 14.40 -3.56
C ARG A 177 3.96 14.22 -3.86
N PHE A 178 3.55 14.36 -5.10
CA PHE A 178 2.16 14.13 -5.53
C PHE A 178 1.86 12.66 -5.81
N ALA A 179 2.88 11.79 -5.88
CA ALA A 179 2.73 10.38 -6.24
C ALA A 179 1.80 9.63 -5.26
N LEU A 180 1.87 9.91 -3.94
CA LEU A 180 1.00 9.28 -2.95
C LEU A 180 -0.48 9.68 -3.11
N PRO A 181 -0.85 10.97 -3.16
CA PRO A 181 -2.21 11.38 -3.49
C PRO A 181 -2.72 10.77 -4.80
N ALA A 182 -1.88 10.72 -5.85
CA ALA A 182 -2.22 10.12 -7.13
C ALA A 182 -2.45 8.61 -7.02
N LEU A 183 -1.63 7.88 -6.25
CA LEU A 183 -1.80 6.46 -6.00
C LEU A 183 -3.14 6.19 -5.31
N PHE A 184 -3.46 6.93 -4.24
CA PHE A 184 -4.75 6.79 -3.56
C PHE A 184 -5.94 7.12 -4.46
N LEU A 185 -5.84 8.17 -5.25
CA LEU A 185 -6.88 8.51 -6.22
C LEU A 185 -7.07 7.37 -7.24
N ALA A 186 -5.98 6.80 -7.75
CA ALA A 186 -6.02 5.67 -8.67
C ALA A 186 -6.69 4.44 -8.02
N LEU A 187 -6.37 4.12 -6.76
CA LEU A 187 -7.00 3.03 -6.01
C LEU A 187 -8.50 3.28 -5.81
N VAL A 188 -8.91 4.49 -5.46
CA VAL A 188 -10.32 4.87 -5.37
C VAL A 188 -11.00 4.68 -6.73
N CYS A 189 -10.41 5.17 -7.82
CA CYS A 189 -10.97 5.02 -9.17
C CYS A 189 -11.11 3.55 -9.59
N GLN A 190 -10.11 2.70 -9.28
CA GLN A 190 -10.16 1.27 -9.55
C GLN A 190 -11.25 0.55 -8.74
N SER A 191 -11.50 1.01 -7.52
CA SER A 191 -12.50 0.45 -6.62
C SER A 191 -13.92 0.92 -6.91
N MET A 192 -14.09 1.91 -7.81
CA MET A 192 -15.38 2.50 -8.13
C MET A 192 -16.31 1.51 -8.84
N GLN A 193 -17.30 1.03 -8.10
CA GLN A 193 -18.43 0.24 -8.60
C GLN A 193 -19.70 1.10 -8.65
N PRO A 194 -20.77 0.69 -9.35
CA PRO A 194 -21.99 1.49 -9.49
C PRO A 194 -22.58 1.98 -8.16
N GLY A 195 -22.47 1.22 -7.08
CA GLY A 195 -22.96 1.60 -5.73
C GLY A 195 -22.01 2.49 -4.91
N MET A 196 -20.77 2.70 -5.34
CA MET A 196 -19.74 3.37 -4.54
C MET A 196 -19.75 4.91 -4.63
N ARG A 197 -20.44 5.49 -5.59
CA ARG A 197 -20.47 6.96 -5.77
C ARG A 197 -20.97 7.71 -4.54
N ARG A 198 -22.09 7.26 -3.94
CA ARG A 198 -22.68 7.89 -2.75
C ARG A 198 -21.74 7.81 -1.52
N PRO A 199 -21.21 6.63 -1.13
CA PRO A 199 -20.19 6.52 -0.11
C PRO A 199 -18.99 7.44 -0.30
N VAL A 200 -18.42 7.48 -1.51
CA VAL A 200 -17.26 8.31 -1.80
C VAL A 200 -17.59 9.81 -1.70
N LEU A 201 -18.72 10.25 -2.26
CA LEU A 201 -19.13 11.64 -2.16
C LEU A 201 -19.43 12.06 -0.72
N ALA A 202 -20.06 11.20 0.08
CA ALA A 202 -20.30 11.47 1.50
C ALA A 202 -18.98 11.59 2.29
N ALA A 203 -18.04 10.67 2.04
CA ALA A 203 -16.72 10.72 2.66
C ALA A 203 -15.94 12.00 2.28
N LEU A 204 -15.97 12.39 1.01
CA LEU A 204 -15.34 13.61 0.53
C LEU A 204 -15.97 14.88 1.08
N ALA A 205 -17.30 14.94 1.15
CA ALA A 205 -18.02 16.10 1.67
C ALA A 205 -17.74 16.32 3.16
N VAL A 206 -17.90 15.29 3.99
CA VAL A 206 -17.67 15.37 5.43
C VAL A 206 -16.19 15.56 5.74
N GLY A 207 -15.31 14.74 5.13
CA GLY A 207 -13.87 14.84 5.35
C GLY A 207 -13.31 16.17 4.85
N GLY A 208 -13.73 16.63 3.67
CA GLY A 208 -13.30 17.91 3.10
C GLY A 208 -13.74 19.11 3.94
N ALA A 209 -15.00 19.13 4.43
CA ALA A 209 -15.48 20.19 5.28
C ALA A 209 -14.72 20.29 6.61
N LEU A 210 -14.45 19.15 7.26
CA LEU A 210 -13.66 19.10 8.51
C LEU A 210 -12.18 19.45 8.28
N ALA A 211 -11.60 19.02 7.17
CA ALA A 211 -10.24 19.38 6.81
C ALA A 211 -10.10 20.89 6.55
N ALA A 212 -11.06 21.51 5.86
CA ALA A 212 -11.13 22.95 5.66
C ALA A 212 -11.29 23.73 6.97
N ALA A 213 -11.95 23.13 7.97
CA ALA A 213 -12.05 23.67 9.34
C ALA A 213 -10.80 23.40 10.21
N GLY A 214 -9.70 22.86 9.63
CA GLY A 214 -8.46 22.55 10.34
C GLY A 214 -8.49 21.28 11.20
N GLN A 215 -9.57 20.52 11.15
CA GLN A 215 -9.79 19.32 11.97
C GLN A 215 -9.34 18.04 11.25
N THR A 216 -8.06 17.93 10.89
CA THR A 216 -7.55 16.86 10.01
C THR A 216 -7.82 15.46 10.56
N THR A 217 -7.62 15.22 11.85
CA THR A 217 -7.87 13.91 12.48
C THR A 217 -9.35 13.52 12.40
N LEU A 218 -10.23 14.47 12.76
CA LEU A 218 -11.68 14.25 12.68
C LEU A 218 -12.14 14.10 11.23
N ALA A 219 -11.52 14.80 10.29
CA ALA A 219 -11.82 14.68 8.85
C ALA A 219 -11.66 13.26 8.34
N ILE A 220 -10.58 12.57 8.72
CA ILE A 220 -10.32 11.18 8.31
C ILE A 220 -11.37 10.25 8.92
N LEU A 221 -11.59 10.33 10.24
CA LEU A 221 -12.50 9.43 10.95
C LEU A 221 -13.95 9.64 10.53
N ALA A 222 -14.42 10.90 10.55
CA ALA A 222 -15.79 11.23 10.19
C ALA A 222 -16.08 11.02 8.71
N GLY A 223 -15.12 11.31 7.83
CA GLY A 223 -15.22 11.02 6.40
C GLY A 223 -15.37 9.53 6.14
N ALA A 224 -14.53 8.69 6.77
CA ALA A 224 -14.62 7.23 6.66
C ALA A 224 -15.96 6.71 7.19
N ALA A 225 -16.40 7.18 8.37
CA ALA A 225 -17.68 6.81 8.95
C ALA A 225 -18.88 7.21 8.04
N ALA A 226 -18.87 8.42 7.50
CA ALA A 226 -19.89 8.89 6.57
C ALA A 226 -19.96 8.04 5.31
N GLY A 227 -18.80 7.66 4.74
CA GLY A 227 -18.72 6.75 3.62
C GLY A 227 -19.32 5.38 3.93
N CYS A 228 -18.96 4.79 5.07
CA CYS A 228 -19.51 3.50 5.51
C CYS A 228 -21.04 3.54 5.74
N LEU A 229 -21.54 4.58 6.38
CA LEU A 229 -22.97 4.75 6.66
C LEU A 229 -23.80 4.96 5.39
N CYS A 230 -23.23 5.61 4.37
CA CYS A 230 -23.88 5.81 3.08
C CYS A 230 -23.76 4.61 2.13
N HIS A 231 -23.00 3.58 2.51
CA HIS A 231 -22.88 2.36 1.72
C HIS A 231 -24.14 1.50 1.87
N ARG A 232 -24.84 1.30 0.77
CA ARG A 232 -25.96 0.35 0.69
C ARG A 232 -25.46 -0.90 -0.02
N PRO A 233 -25.37 -2.06 0.67
CA PRO A 233 -25.04 -3.30 -0.01
C PRO A 233 -26.10 -3.58 -1.07
N GLU A 234 -25.69 -3.73 -2.32
CA GLU A 234 -26.58 -4.18 -3.38
C GLU A 234 -27.04 -5.60 -3.00
N ARG A 235 -28.35 -5.77 -2.80
CA ARG A 235 -28.94 -7.11 -2.71
C ARG A 235 -28.68 -7.77 -4.06
N ARG A 236 -27.79 -8.74 -4.08
CA ARG A 236 -27.70 -9.64 -5.23
C ARG A 236 -29.04 -10.35 -5.37
N ALA A 237 -29.76 -10.00 -6.42
CA ALA A 237 -30.94 -10.75 -6.88
C ALA A 237 -30.48 -12.06 -7.52
#